data_effc7db690cd208381b1fb717471ec0a
#
_entry.id   effc7db690cd208381b1fb717471ec0a
#
_cell.length_a   1.000
_cell.length_b   1.000
_cell.length_c   1.000
_cell.angle_alpha   90.00
_cell.angle_beta   90.00
_cell.angle_gamma   90.00
#
_symmetry.space_group_name_H-M   'P 1'
#
loop_
_entity.id
_entity.type
_entity.pdbx_description
1 polymer ?
#
loop_
_entity_poly.entity_id
_entity_poly.type
_entity_poly.pdbx_seq_one_letter_code
_entity_poly.pdbx_strand_id
1 'polypeptide(L)'
;MSQNPEMPLPVDSTPGLTTCSNCRSAMPSELRFCRNCGFRLGDGLADYSEPIRFGDQRGPLVQGAVSTPLPAKKRRKMSGMAWVFVALLVFFIGAAAFTAIISPVRNRVSKINISTKQSYTGTEGWENAEIGPGVTFESVSLPGGPADKAGLVGGDVIVNFDDQPVLNKDDMEKLMARTPPGKTVKVVYIRDGETHETQLTTISEAEFRHLRNAYDDRREGRAQFGYDSNDVARVEIPGTKMFGVRLDDVYSSRPADIAGVKNGDIVIEFDGIPIRTGEELLMRVNRAEPYSTIKLVVMRGPEKVEIPVKLGRR
;
A
#
# COMPACT_ATOMS: atom_id res chain seq x y z
N MET A 1 -2.03 -74.41 -10.82
CA MET A 1 -3.34 -73.78 -10.48
C MET A 1 -3.24 -73.36 -9.01
N SER A 2 -2.98 -72.10 -8.78
CA SER A 2 -3.01 -71.53 -7.42
C SER A 2 -3.53 -70.13 -7.56
N GLN A 3 -4.75 -69.89 -7.11
CA GLN A 3 -5.44 -68.62 -7.11
C GLN A 3 -4.95 -67.82 -5.93
N ASN A 4 -4.51 -66.59 -6.21
CA ASN A 4 -4.14 -65.58 -5.23
C ASN A 4 -5.40 -64.74 -4.94
N PRO A 5 -5.84 -64.54 -3.69
CA PRO A 5 -6.98 -63.71 -3.41
C PRO A 5 -6.60 -62.21 -3.49
N GLU A 6 -7.37 -61.47 -4.27
CA GLU A 6 -7.29 -60.02 -4.34
C GLU A 6 -7.59 -59.38 -2.99
N MET A 7 -6.68 -58.53 -2.53
CA MET A 7 -6.90 -57.62 -1.43
C MET A 7 -7.79 -56.44 -1.90
N PRO A 8 -8.86 -56.06 -1.18
CA PRO A 8 -9.62 -54.88 -1.52
C PRO A 8 -8.83 -53.62 -1.23
N LEU A 9 -8.81 -52.73 -2.21
CA LEU A 9 -8.26 -51.37 -2.12
C LEU A 9 -9.00 -50.54 -1.05
N PRO A 10 -8.33 -49.66 -0.31
CA PRO A 10 -8.98 -48.81 0.67
C PRO A 10 -9.91 -47.81 -0.03
N VAL A 11 -11.09 -47.70 0.51
CA VAL A 11 -12.15 -46.77 0.11
C VAL A 11 -11.65 -45.36 0.23
N ASP A 12 -11.68 -44.65 -0.89
CA ASP A 12 -11.37 -43.23 -1.06
C ASP A 12 -12.34 -42.41 -0.18
N SER A 13 -11.87 -41.93 0.95
CA SER A 13 -12.61 -40.98 1.78
C SER A 13 -12.45 -39.59 1.19
N THR A 14 -13.38 -39.21 0.35
CA THR A 14 -13.55 -37.82 -0.12
C THR A 14 -13.68 -36.91 1.11
N PRO A 15 -12.78 -35.96 1.33
CA PRO A 15 -12.91 -35.04 2.47
C PRO A 15 -14.20 -34.23 2.32
N GLY A 16 -15.06 -34.24 3.33
CA GLY A 16 -16.30 -33.47 3.35
C GLY A 16 -16.03 -31.98 3.17
N LEU A 17 -16.76 -31.34 2.28
CA LEU A 17 -16.69 -29.89 2.10
C LEU A 17 -17.66 -29.23 3.09
N THR A 18 -17.20 -28.16 3.77
CA THR A 18 -18.03 -27.29 4.60
C THR A 18 -18.04 -25.88 4.01
N THR A 19 -19.08 -25.11 4.32
CA THR A 19 -19.23 -23.75 3.83
C THR A 19 -18.99 -22.77 4.97
N CYS A 20 -18.14 -21.77 4.77
CA CYS A 20 -17.89 -20.73 5.75
C CYS A 20 -19.16 -19.89 6.01
N SER A 21 -19.58 -19.78 7.27
CA SER A 21 -20.75 -18.99 7.67
C SER A 21 -20.59 -17.48 7.44
N ASN A 22 -19.34 -16.98 7.37
CA ASN A 22 -19.06 -15.56 7.19
C ASN A 22 -18.95 -15.16 5.71
N CYS A 23 -18.21 -15.91 4.88
CA CYS A 23 -17.96 -15.53 3.47
C CYS A 23 -18.52 -16.51 2.44
N ARG A 24 -19.20 -17.58 2.88
CA ARG A 24 -19.83 -18.63 2.05
C ARG A 24 -18.89 -19.38 1.11
N SER A 25 -17.59 -19.30 1.29
CA SER A 25 -16.61 -20.09 0.53
C SER A 25 -16.66 -21.56 0.95
N ALA A 26 -16.69 -22.48 -0.01
CA ALA A 26 -16.60 -23.92 0.23
C ALA A 26 -15.13 -24.31 0.50
N MET A 27 -14.90 -25.19 1.48
CA MET A 27 -13.57 -25.62 1.89
C MET A 27 -13.60 -26.97 2.59
N PRO A 28 -12.47 -27.68 2.72
CA PRO A 28 -12.39 -28.92 3.48
C PRO A 28 -12.81 -28.75 4.93
N SER A 29 -13.59 -29.69 5.45
CA SER A 29 -14.15 -29.66 6.81
C SER A 29 -13.09 -29.76 7.92
N GLU A 30 -11.87 -30.14 7.60
CA GLU A 30 -10.75 -30.28 8.54
C GLU A 30 -10.11 -28.94 8.94
N LEU A 31 -10.45 -27.84 8.25
CA LEU A 31 -9.84 -26.55 8.51
C LEU A 31 -10.50 -25.86 9.72
N ARG A 32 -9.67 -25.42 10.66
CA ARG A 32 -10.12 -24.65 11.82
C ARG A 32 -10.43 -23.18 11.53
N PHE A 33 -9.90 -22.66 10.43
CA PHE A 33 -10.08 -21.28 9.98
C PHE A 33 -10.36 -21.24 8.49
N CYS A 34 -11.23 -20.34 8.07
CA CYS A 34 -11.50 -20.10 6.66
C CYS A 34 -10.27 -19.49 5.96
N ARG A 35 -9.79 -20.14 4.90
CA ARG A 35 -8.64 -19.64 4.12
C ARG A 35 -8.92 -18.34 3.40
N ASN A 36 -10.20 -18.02 3.15
CA ASN A 36 -10.57 -16.84 2.41
C ASN A 36 -10.79 -15.59 3.29
N CYS A 37 -11.37 -15.74 4.49
CA CYS A 37 -11.69 -14.60 5.36
C CYS A 37 -11.15 -14.69 6.79
N GLY A 38 -10.44 -15.77 7.15
CA GLY A 38 -9.88 -15.96 8.49
C GLY A 38 -10.91 -16.34 9.58
N PHE A 39 -12.19 -16.48 9.24
CA PHE A 39 -13.23 -16.81 10.20
C PHE A 39 -13.04 -18.23 10.77
N ARG A 40 -13.24 -18.41 12.11
CA ARG A 40 -13.08 -19.69 12.78
C ARG A 40 -14.25 -20.61 12.45
N LEU A 41 -13.96 -21.79 11.94
CA LEU A 41 -14.92 -22.80 11.51
C LEU A 41 -15.01 -23.89 12.58
N GLY A 42 -16.02 -23.83 13.43
CA GLY A 42 -16.37 -24.91 14.35
C GLY A 42 -15.77 -24.82 15.76
N ASP A 43 -16.61 -25.11 16.72
CA ASP A 43 -16.28 -25.36 18.13
C ASP A 43 -15.82 -26.83 18.27
N GLY A 44 -14.56 -27.07 17.98
CA GLY A 44 -13.92 -28.24 18.57
C GLY A 44 -13.86 -27.99 20.08
N LEU A 45 -14.49 -28.83 20.86
CA LEU A 45 -14.38 -28.87 22.32
C LEU A 45 -12.88 -28.81 22.69
N ALA A 46 -12.36 -27.60 22.88
CA ALA A 46 -11.09 -27.42 23.54
C ALA A 46 -11.41 -27.62 25.02
N ASP A 47 -10.86 -28.66 25.58
CA ASP A 47 -10.73 -28.89 27.00
C ASP A 47 -10.12 -27.62 27.63
N TYR A 48 -10.97 -26.74 28.08
CA TYR A 48 -10.58 -25.58 28.86
C TYR A 48 -10.41 -26.10 30.29
N SER A 49 -9.21 -26.57 30.62
CA SER A 49 -8.81 -26.75 31.99
C SER A 49 -8.87 -25.39 32.67
N GLU A 50 -9.87 -25.21 33.54
CA GLU A 50 -9.98 -24.03 34.39
C GLU A 50 -8.67 -23.83 35.16
N PRO A 51 -8.17 -22.58 35.28
CA PRO A 51 -6.99 -22.32 36.09
C PRO A 51 -7.31 -22.67 37.55
N ILE A 52 -6.52 -23.57 38.14
CA ILE A 52 -6.57 -23.98 39.52
C ILE A 52 -6.41 -22.73 40.39
N ARG A 53 -7.45 -22.35 41.10
CA ARG A 53 -7.38 -21.35 42.15
C ARG A 53 -6.66 -21.96 43.33
N PHE A 54 -5.44 -21.54 43.56
CA PHE A 54 -4.73 -21.80 44.80
C PHE A 54 -5.32 -20.95 45.90
N GLY A 55 -5.75 -21.61 46.99
CA GLY A 55 -5.95 -21.01 48.30
C GLY A 55 -7.38 -20.95 48.80
N ASP A 56 -7.83 -22.02 49.37
CA ASP A 56 -8.69 -21.99 50.55
C ASP A 56 -8.39 -23.21 51.41
N GLN A 57 -7.31 -23.13 52.18
CA GLN A 57 -7.11 -24.03 53.32
C GLN A 57 -7.81 -23.39 54.53
N ARG A 58 -9.07 -23.73 54.72
CA ARG A 58 -9.73 -23.55 56.03
C ARG A 58 -9.27 -24.66 56.96
N GLY A 59 -8.34 -24.33 57.83
CA GLY A 59 -8.02 -25.15 58.98
C GLY A 59 -9.17 -25.16 60.01
N PRO A 60 -9.22 -26.16 60.92
CA PRO A 60 -10.37 -26.36 61.84
C PRO A 60 -10.42 -25.24 62.89
N LEU A 61 -11.70 -24.86 63.18
CA LEU A 61 -12.08 -23.90 64.22
C LEU A 61 -11.61 -24.37 65.62
N VAL A 62 -10.66 -23.64 66.23
CA VAL A 62 -10.39 -23.75 67.64
C VAL A 62 -11.28 -22.75 68.38
N GLN A 63 -12.23 -23.26 69.11
CA GLN A 63 -13.07 -22.51 70.08
C GLN A 63 -12.20 -22.08 71.27
N GLY A 64 -12.31 -20.80 71.65
CA GLY A 64 -12.06 -20.36 73.02
C GLY A 64 -10.83 -19.46 73.17
N ALA A 65 -11.03 -18.15 73.02
CA ALA A 65 -10.22 -17.17 73.76
C ALA A 65 -11.09 -15.98 74.14
N VAL A 66 -11.19 -15.78 75.44
CA VAL A 66 -11.89 -14.68 76.09
C VAL A 66 -11.38 -13.32 75.59
N SER A 67 -12.29 -12.48 75.11
CA SER A 67 -12.00 -11.12 74.71
C SER A 67 -11.89 -10.21 75.92
N THR A 68 -10.65 -9.76 76.22
CA THR A 68 -10.43 -8.58 77.05
C THR A 68 -10.70 -7.33 76.22
N PRO A 69 -11.46 -6.35 76.77
CA PRO A 69 -11.72 -5.11 76.03
C PRO A 69 -10.46 -4.24 75.96
N LEU A 70 -10.04 -3.91 74.76
CA LEU A 70 -8.98 -2.95 74.47
C LEU A 70 -9.40 -1.52 74.89
N PRO A 71 -8.52 -0.72 75.48
CA PRO A 71 -8.86 0.64 75.88
C PRO A 71 -9.16 1.52 74.68
N ALA A 72 -10.23 2.28 74.76
CA ALA A 72 -10.69 3.19 73.72
C ALA A 72 -9.63 4.25 73.40
N LYS A 73 -9.09 4.19 72.22
CA LYS A 73 -8.08 5.16 71.71
C LYS A 73 -8.75 6.52 71.50
N LYS A 74 -8.39 7.48 72.38
CA LYS A 74 -8.86 8.85 72.35
C LYS A 74 -8.57 9.47 70.96
N ARG A 75 -9.62 9.72 70.15
CA ARG A 75 -9.47 10.40 68.82
C ARG A 75 -8.88 11.80 69.06
N ARG A 76 -7.63 11.99 68.68
CA ARG A 76 -7.03 13.34 68.58
C ARG A 76 -7.76 14.08 67.47
N LYS A 77 -8.43 15.19 67.79
CA LYS A 77 -8.98 16.13 66.81
C LYS A 77 -7.79 16.71 66.07
N MET A 78 -7.70 16.43 64.80
CA MET A 78 -6.68 17.05 63.92
C MET A 78 -6.97 18.54 63.81
N SER A 79 -5.93 19.36 63.89
CA SER A 79 -6.03 20.80 63.72
C SER A 79 -6.52 21.13 62.31
N GLY A 80 -7.25 22.27 62.15
CA GLY A 80 -7.78 22.69 60.86
C GLY A 80 -6.71 22.71 59.76
N MET A 81 -5.47 23.03 60.11
CA MET A 81 -4.33 23.03 59.17
C MET A 81 -3.99 21.62 58.65
N ALA A 82 -4.14 20.57 59.49
CA ALA A 82 -3.94 19.17 59.09
C ALA A 82 -5.01 18.71 58.08
N TRP A 83 -6.23 19.20 58.15
CA TRP A 83 -7.28 18.94 57.17
C TRP A 83 -6.97 19.56 55.81
N VAL A 84 -6.36 20.77 55.77
CA VAL A 84 -5.90 21.43 54.53
C VAL A 84 -4.83 20.58 53.83
N PHE A 85 -3.86 20.06 54.57
CA PHE A 85 -2.83 19.18 54.02
C PHE A 85 -3.42 17.86 53.47
N VAL A 86 -4.38 17.27 54.17
CA VAL A 86 -5.07 16.04 53.67
C VAL A 86 -5.88 16.35 52.42
N ALA A 87 -6.58 17.47 52.37
CA ALA A 87 -7.32 17.89 51.14
C ALA A 87 -6.38 18.14 49.97
N LEU A 88 -5.26 18.81 50.15
CA LEU A 88 -4.24 19.02 49.13
C LEU A 88 -3.65 17.68 48.67
N LEU A 89 -3.32 16.80 49.60
CA LEU A 89 -2.78 15.47 49.25
C LEU A 89 -3.76 14.64 48.42
N VAL A 90 -5.04 14.65 48.77
CA VAL A 90 -6.09 13.97 48.02
C VAL A 90 -6.27 14.61 46.64
N PHE A 91 -6.18 15.96 46.56
CA PHE A 91 -6.25 16.66 45.28
C PHE A 91 -5.06 16.29 44.37
N PHE A 92 -3.84 16.28 44.88
CA PHE A 92 -2.66 15.89 44.11
C PHE A 92 -2.65 14.43 43.72
N ILE A 93 -3.09 13.52 44.59
CA ILE A 93 -3.23 12.10 44.27
C ILE A 93 -4.35 11.91 43.23
N GLY A 94 -5.46 12.63 43.36
CA GLY A 94 -6.56 12.61 42.38
C GLY A 94 -6.13 13.15 41.00
N ALA A 95 -5.37 14.26 41.00
CA ALA A 95 -4.82 14.83 39.77
C ALA A 95 -3.80 13.89 39.10
N ALA A 96 -2.91 13.27 39.89
CA ALA A 96 -1.97 12.27 39.37
C ALA A 96 -2.66 11.00 38.86
N ALA A 97 -3.69 10.52 39.55
CA ALA A 97 -4.50 9.38 39.10
C ALA A 97 -5.29 9.73 37.81
N PHE A 98 -5.83 10.95 37.75
CA PHE A 98 -6.55 11.43 36.57
C PHE A 98 -5.64 11.54 35.34
N THR A 99 -4.40 12.04 35.51
CA THR A 99 -3.41 12.07 34.42
C THR A 99 -2.93 10.66 34.06
N ALA A 100 -2.78 9.74 35.02
CA ALA A 100 -2.39 8.37 34.76
C ALA A 100 -3.49 7.54 34.05
N ILE A 101 -4.76 7.87 34.26
CA ILE A 101 -5.89 7.20 33.58
C ILE A 101 -6.11 7.78 32.18
N ILE A 102 -5.91 9.09 31.99
CA ILE A 102 -6.15 9.75 30.69
C ILE A 102 -4.94 9.60 29.76
N SER A 103 -3.72 9.53 30.30
CA SER A 103 -2.53 9.38 29.44
C SER A 103 -2.49 8.11 28.59
N PRO A 104 -2.90 6.90 29.06
CA PRO A 104 -2.96 5.74 28.20
C PRO A 104 -4.12 5.79 27.21
N VAL A 105 -5.23 6.46 27.54
CA VAL A 105 -6.36 6.64 26.60
C VAL A 105 -5.96 7.64 25.51
N ARG A 106 -5.30 8.74 25.89
CA ARG A 106 -4.78 9.72 24.91
C ARG A 106 -3.67 9.13 24.05
N ASN A 107 -2.79 8.27 24.59
CA ASN A 107 -1.80 7.53 23.81
C ASN A 107 -2.39 6.38 23.01
N ARG A 108 -3.54 5.80 23.39
CA ARG A 108 -4.25 4.84 22.57
C ARG A 108 -5.06 5.51 21.46
N VAL A 109 -5.63 6.70 21.72
CA VAL A 109 -6.30 7.49 20.69
C VAL A 109 -5.30 8.10 19.71
N SER A 110 -4.09 8.44 20.15
CA SER A 110 -3.00 8.87 19.24
C SER A 110 -2.27 7.69 18.57
N LYS A 111 -2.47 6.44 19.06
CA LYS A 111 -2.04 5.18 18.44
C LYS A 111 -3.19 4.41 17.78
N ILE A 112 -4.42 4.85 17.86
CA ILE A 112 -5.28 4.75 16.70
C ILE A 112 -4.58 5.69 15.70
N ASN A 113 -3.59 5.16 15.03
CA ASN A 113 -3.25 5.58 13.70
C ASN A 113 -4.61 5.57 12.97
N ILE A 114 -5.24 6.67 12.94
CA ILE A 114 -5.79 7.20 11.74
C ILE A 114 -4.50 7.38 10.91
N SER A 115 -3.90 6.27 10.48
CA SER A 115 -3.30 6.15 9.18
C SER A 115 -4.38 6.80 8.36
N THR A 116 -4.25 8.08 8.20
CA THR A 116 -5.03 8.87 7.27
C THR A 116 -5.02 7.96 6.09
N LYS A 117 -6.19 7.51 5.69
CA LYS A 117 -6.35 6.56 4.62
C LYS A 117 -5.84 7.27 3.39
N GLN A 118 -4.52 7.45 3.35
CA GLN A 118 -3.84 8.14 2.28
C GLN A 118 -4.05 7.29 1.06
N SER A 119 -4.72 7.84 0.11
CA SER A 119 -4.94 7.21 -1.16
C SER A 119 -3.73 7.45 -2.07
N TYR A 120 -3.46 6.49 -2.92
CA TYR A 120 -2.38 6.55 -3.90
C TYR A 120 -2.94 6.40 -5.31
N THR A 121 -2.43 7.22 -6.21
CA THR A 121 -2.72 7.17 -7.65
C THR A 121 -1.69 6.33 -8.41
N GLY A 122 -0.52 6.10 -7.84
CA GLY A 122 0.60 5.43 -8.51
C GLY A 122 1.35 6.35 -9.46
N THR A 123 1.38 7.65 -9.18
CA THR A 123 2.15 8.67 -9.90
C THR A 123 3.24 9.22 -8.98
N GLU A 124 4.36 9.65 -9.54
CA GLU A 124 5.51 10.24 -8.84
C GLU A 124 5.93 11.58 -9.47
N GLY A 125 6.60 12.44 -8.66
CA GLY A 125 7.16 13.70 -9.15
C GLY A 125 6.10 14.74 -9.50
N TRP A 126 5.19 15.03 -8.57
CA TRP A 126 4.15 16.04 -8.77
C TRP A 126 4.72 17.46 -8.78
N GLU A 127 4.42 18.20 -9.85
CA GLU A 127 4.80 19.59 -10.04
C GLU A 127 3.65 20.42 -10.59
N ASN A 128 3.71 21.74 -10.43
CA ASN A 128 2.75 22.63 -11.09
C ASN A 128 2.97 22.56 -12.62
N ALA A 129 1.88 22.65 -13.37
CA ALA A 129 1.99 22.73 -14.82
C ALA A 129 2.83 23.97 -15.23
N GLU A 130 3.71 23.79 -16.21
CA GLU A 130 4.55 24.89 -16.73
C GLU A 130 3.71 25.99 -17.38
N ILE A 131 2.61 25.62 -18.01
CA ILE A 131 1.71 26.53 -18.74
C ILE A 131 0.28 26.28 -18.29
N GLY A 132 -0.36 27.32 -17.76
CA GLY A 132 -1.76 27.28 -17.36
C GLY A 132 -1.99 26.63 -16.00
N PRO A 133 -3.27 26.45 -15.61
CA PRO A 133 -3.64 25.76 -14.37
C PRO A 133 -3.48 24.26 -14.54
N GLY A 134 -3.15 23.59 -13.43
CA GLY A 134 -3.06 22.15 -13.38
C GLY A 134 -1.79 21.65 -12.69
N VAL A 135 -1.69 20.35 -12.59
CA VAL A 135 -0.53 19.66 -12.02
C VAL A 135 -0.07 18.57 -12.97
N THR A 136 1.24 18.49 -13.18
CA THR A 136 1.88 17.40 -13.91
C THR A 136 2.59 16.45 -12.97
N PHE A 137 3.04 15.31 -13.49
CA PHE A 137 3.84 14.34 -12.76
C PHE A 137 4.89 13.71 -13.70
N GLU A 138 6.00 13.28 -13.13
CA GLU A 138 7.14 12.81 -13.90
C GLU A 138 6.94 11.41 -14.47
N SER A 139 6.32 10.51 -13.70
CA SER A 139 6.15 9.13 -14.12
C SER A 139 4.99 8.41 -13.42
N VAL A 140 4.55 7.32 -14.04
CA VAL A 140 3.71 6.31 -13.41
C VAL A 140 4.60 5.31 -12.69
N SER A 141 4.55 5.32 -11.35
CA SER A 141 5.48 4.54 -10.52
C SER A 141 5.25 3.04 -10.56
N LEU A 142 4.01 2.60 -10.84
CA LEU A 142 3.63 1.19 -10.78
C LEU A 142 2.86 0.75 -12.03
N PRO A 143 3.48 -0.01 -12.95
CA PRO A 143 2.74 -0.72 -13.98
C PRO A 143 1.67 -1.63 -13.36
N GLY A 144 0.45 -1.59 -13.91
CA GLY A 144 -0.72 -2.25 -13.33
C GLY A 144 -1.31 -1.53 -12.10
N GLY A 145 -0.74 -0.40 -11.69
CA GLY A 145 -1.29 0.48 -10.66
C GLY A 145 -2.46 1.35 -11.16
N PRO A 146 -3.02 2.22 -10.30
CA PRO A 146 -4.17 3.05 -10.64
C PRO A 146 -3.97 3.94 -11.87
N ALA A 147 -2.90 4.73 -11.89
CA ALA A 147 -2.61 5.64 -13.01
C ALA A 147 -2.34 4.89 -14.31
N ASP A 148 -1.60 3.77 -14.24
CA ASP A 148 -1.33 2.93 -15.41
C ASP A 148 -2.62 2.34 -16.00
N LYS A 149 -3.49 1.77 -15.16
CA LYS A 149 -4.80 1.25 -15.59
C LYS A 149 -5.72 2.33 -16.14
N ALA A 150 -5.57 3.57 -15.65
CA ALA A 150 -6.30 4.72 -16.15
C ALA A 150 -5.71 5.28 -17.46
N GLY A 151 -4.58 4.75 -17.94
CA GLY A 151 -3.92 5.20 -19.17
C GLY A 151 -3.21 6.55 -19.02
N LEU A 152 -2.92 6.98 -17.78
CA LEU A 152 -2.12 8.17 -17.50
C LEU A 152 -0.64 7.86 -17.74
N VAL A 153 0.12 8.87 -18.17
CA VAL A 153 1.57 8.78 -18.36
C VAL A 153 2.26 10.04 -17.84
N GLY A 154 3.53 9.95 -17.49
CA GLY A 154 4.32 11.11 -17.08
C GLY A 154 4.26 12.24 -18.11
N GLY A 155 4.08 13.48 -17.64
CA GLY A 155 3.89 14.66 -18.48
C GLY A 155 2.44 15.02 -18.78
N ASP A 156 1.46 14.20 -18.42
CA ASP A 156 0.06 14.60 -18.43
C ASP A 156 -0.17 15.74 -17.45
N VAL A 157 -1.01 16.70 -17.82
CA VAL A 157 -1.42 17.80 -16.95
C VAL A 157 -2.84 17.56 -16.45
N ILE A 158 -2.99 17.21 -15.18
CA ILE A 158 -4.29 17.01 -14.56
C ILE A 158 -4.90 18.37 -14.25
N VAL A 159 -6.09 18.64 -14.78
CA VAL A 159 -6.83 19.88 -14.61
C VAL A 159 -8.15 19.73 -13.84
N ASN A 160 -8.62 18.48 -13.68
CA ASN A 160 -9.78 18.16 -12.85
C ASN A 160 -9.61 16.78 -12.21
N PHE A 161 -9.99 16.68 -10.94
CA PHE A 161 -9.95 15.43 -10.17
C PHE A 161 -11.21 15.32 -9.33
N ASP A 162 -12.01 14.26 -9.55
CA ASP A 162 -13.28 14.02 -8.83
C ASP A 162 -14.24 15.20 -8.94
N ASP A 163 -14.43 15.73 -10.18
CA ASP A 163 -15.24 16.89 -10.53
C ASP A 163 -14.81 18.22 -9.88
N GLN A 164 -13.62 18.26 -9.26
CA GLN A 164 -13.04 19.46 -8.68
C GLN A 164 -11.89 19.98 -9.56
N PRO A 165 -11.81 21.30 -9.79
CA PRO A 165 -10.71 21.87 -10.54
C PRO A 165 -9.39 21.73 -9.77
N VAL A 166 -8.34 21.40 -10.49
CA VAL A 166 -6.95 21.34 -10.01
C VAL A 166 -6.21 22.51 -10.63
N LEU A 167 -5.83 23.51 -9.83
CA LEU A 167 -5.13 24.69 -10.31
C LEU A 167 -3.62 24.58 -10.10
N ASN A 168 -3.21 23.82 -9.07
CA ASN A 168 -1.82 23.68 -8.65
C ASN A 168 -1.65 22.39 -7.81
N LYS A 169 -0.41 22.12 -7.41
CA LYS A 169 -0.03 20.96 -6.59
C LYS A 169 -0.75 20.91 -5.24
N ASP A 170 -0.89 22.07 -4.57
CA ASP A 170 -1.56 22.15 -3.27
C ASP A 170 -3.02 21.70 -3.35
N ASP A 171 -3.71 22.03 -4.43
CA ASP A 171 -5.10 21.60 -4.65
C ASP A 171 -5.18 20.11 -4.84
N MET A 172 -4.27 19.54 -5.62
CA MET A 172 -4.19 18.09 -5.83
C MET A 172 -3.90 17.35 -4.51
N GLU A 173 -2.97 17.84 -3.71
CA GLU A 173 -2.65 17.25 -2.39
C GLU A 173 -3.87 17.28 -1.46
N LYS A 174 -4.62 18.38 -1.42
CA LYS A 174 -5.87 18.50 -0.62
C LYS A 174 -6.94 17.53 -1.11
N LEU A 175 -7.11 17.38 -2.43
CA LEU A 175 -8.08 16.47 -3.02
C LEU A 175 -7.71 15.02 -2.71
N MET A 176 -6.45 14.65 -2.88
CA MET A 176 -5.93 13.32 -2.54
C MET A 176 -6.12 12.99 -1.05
N ALA A 177 -5.84 13.94 -0.14
CA ALA A 177 -6.03 13.76 1.30
C ALA A 177 -7.49 13.49 1.71
N ARG A 178 -8.47 13.94 0.91
CA ARG A 178 -9.91 13.74 1.15
C ARG A 178 -10.47 12.52 0.43
N THR A 179 -9.75 12.00 -0.54
CA THR A 179 -10.19 10.85 -1.35
C THR A 179 -9.82 9.56 -0.64
N PRO A 180 -10.80 8.72 -0.25
CA PRO A 180 -10.50 7.44 0.39
C PRO A 180 -9.93 6.44 -0.61
N PRO A 181 -9.08 5.49 -0.15
CA PRO A 181 -8.66 4.36 -0.95
C PRO A 181 -9.86 3.54 -1.46
N GLY A 182 -9.77 3.02 -2.68
CA GLY A 182 -10.83 2.26 -3.34
C GLY A 182 -11.90 3.14 -4.01
N LYS A 183 -11.80 4.47 -3.90
CA LYS A 183 -12.71 5.37 -4.61
C LYS A 183 -12.30 5.47 -6.07
N THR A 184 -13.27 5.28 -6.98
CA THR A 184 -13.11 5.63 -8.40
C THR A 184 -13.48 7.09 -8.60
N VAL A 185 -12.57 7.84 -9.19
CA VAL A 185 -12.70 9.27 -9.46
C VAL A 185 -12.54 9.54 -10.95
N LYS A 186 -13.24 10.53 -11.44
CA LYS A 186 -13.06 11.05 -12.79
C LYS A 186 -11.82 11.95 -12.79
N VAL A 187 -10.94 11.76 -13.77
CA VAL A 187 -9.75 12.58 -14.00
C VAL A 187 -9.83 13.19 -15.39
N VAL A 188 -9.72 14.52 -15.47
CA VAL A 188 -9.56 15.24 -16.73
C VAL A 188 -8.12 15.73 -16.81
N TYR A 189 -7.47 15.41 -17.91
CA TYR A 189 -6.08 15.76 -18.14
C TYR A 189 -5.83 16.26 -19.57
N ILE A 190 -4.73 17.00 -19.75
CA ILE A 190 -4.28 17.48 -21.05
C ILE A 190 -3.03 16.68 -21.42
N ARG A 191 -3.04 16.08 -22.59
CA ARG A 191 -1.90 15.40 -23.23
C ARG A 191 -1.76 15.91 -24.66
N ASP A 192 -0.56 16.30 -25.06
CA ASP A 192 -0.27 16.77 -26.41
C ASP A 192 -1.18 17.93 -26.88
N GLY A 193 -1.66 18.75 -25.91
CA GLY A 193 -2.58 19.87 -26.15
C GLY A 193 -4.04 19.49 -26.32
N GLU A 194 -4.39 18.22 -26.18
CA GLU A 194 -5.77 17.72 -26.23
C GLU A 194 -6.27 17.35 -24.83
N THR A 195 -7.55 17.60 -24.59
CA THR A 195 -8.20 17.25 -23.32
C THR A 195 -8.78 15.85 -23.37
N HIS A 196 -8.43 15.06 -22.37
CA HIS A 196 -8.88 13.68 -22.22
C HIS A 196 -9.57 13.47 -20.87
N GLU A 197 -10.41 12.44 -20.79
CA GLU A 197 -11.06 12.01 -19.55
C GLU A 197 -10.79 10.54 -19.31
N THR A 198 -10.61 10.18 -18.03
CA THR A 198 -10.47 8.79 -17.61
C THR A 198 -11.03 8.55 -16.22
N GLN A 199 -11.16 7.28 -15.84
CA GLN A 199 -11.55 6.83 -14.51
C GLN A 199 -10.32 6.25 -13.81
N LEU A 200 -10.04 6.73 -12.60
CA LEU A 200 -8.93 6.27 -11.77
C LEU A 200 -9.48 5.75 -10.44
N THR A 201 -9.15 4.52 -10.08
CA THR A 201 -9.51 3.96 -8.77
C THR A 201 -8.29 4.01 -7.85
N THR A 202 -8.38 4.84 -6.81
CA THR A 202 -7.29 4.98 -5.83
C THR A 202 -7.07 3.70 -5.04
N ILE A 203 -5.86 3.48 -4.56
CA ILE A 203 -5.50 2.33 -3.72
C ILE A 203 -4.98 2.76 -2.35
N SER A 204 -4.95 1.83 -1.42
CA SER A 204 -4.36 2.02 -0.09
C SER A 204 -2.84 1.97 -0.12
N GLU A 205 -2.19 2.50 0.93
CA GLU A 205 -0.74 2.36 1.13
C GLU A 205 -0.29 0.90 1.17
N ALA A 206 -1.11 0.02 1.74
CA ALA A 206 -0.78 -1.40 1.82
C ALA A 206 -0.76 -2.05 0.43
N GLU A 207 -1.75 -1.76 -0.41
CA GLU A 207 -1.81 -2.22 -1.80
C GLU A 207 -0.69 -1.62 -2.64
N PHE A 208 -0.40 -0.32 -2.46
CA PHE A 208 0.72 0.34 -3.13
C PHE A 208 2.05 -0.34 -2.79
N ARG A 209 2.33 -0.59 -1.50
CA ARG A 209 3.53 -1.31 -1.07
C ARG A 209 3.58 -2.74 -1.60
N HIS A 210 2.46 -3.44 -1.62
CA HIS A 210 2.39 -4.80 -2.18
C HIS A 210 2.77 -4.82 -3.67
N LEU A 211 2.20 -3.91 -4.46
CA LEU A 211 2.54 -3.78 -5.88
C LEU A 211 4.01 -3.41 -6.09
N ARG A 212 4.54 -2.47 -5.29
CA ARG A 212 5.95 -2.06 -5.36
C ARG A 212 6.88 -3.23 -5.04
N ASN A 213 6.64 -3.93 -3.94
CA ASN A 213 7.48 -5.06 -3.52
C ASN A 213 7.47 -6.19 -4.56
N ALA A 214 6.34 -6.43 -5.24
CA ALA A 214 6.27 -7.42 -6.31
C ALA A 214 7.25 -7.10 -7.48
N TYR A 215 7.58 -5.81 -7.69
CA TYR A 215 8.62 -5.42 -8.63
C TYR A 215 10.03 -5.52 -8.06
N ASP A 216 10.22 -5.11 -6.81
CA ASP A 216 11.54 -5.08 -6.17
C ASP A 216 12.05 -6.50 -5.88
N ASP A 217 11.14 -7.46 -5.62
CA ASP A 217 11.45 -8.87 -5.33
C ASP A 217 11.65 -9.73 -6.58
N ARG A 218 11.62 -9.16 -7.78
CA ARG A 218 11.83 -9.92 -9.02
C ARG A 218 13.21 -10.56 -9.04
N ARG A 219 13.26 -11.89 -9.11
CA ARG A 219 14.50 -12.68 -9.20
C ARG A 219 15.25 -12.48 -10.52
N GLU A 220 14.53 -12.05 -11.55
CA GLU A 220 15.05 -11.89 -12.91
C GLU A 220 15.91 -10.64 -13.09
N GLY A 221 15.94 -9.75 -12.09
CA GLY A 221 16.64 -8.47 -12.13
C GLY A 221 15.87 -7.42 -12.92
N ARG A 222 16.56 -6.34 -13.29
CA ARG A 222 15.97 -5.24 -14.07
C ARG A 222 16.32 -5.39 -15.54
N ALA A 223 15.41 -4.98 -16.41
CA ALA A 223 15.70 -4.92 -17.82
C ALA A 223 16.75 -3.84 -18.12
N GLN A 224 17.50 -4.04 -19.19
CA GLN A 224 18.50 -3.10 -19.69
C GLN A 224 18.14 -2.71 -21.12
N PHE A 225 18.09 -1.41 -21.38
CA PHE A 225 17.89 -0.85 -22.71
C PHE A 225 19.21 -0.37 -23.30
N GLY A 226 20.02 0.36 -22.53
CA GLY A 226 21.37 0.77 -22.93
C GLY A 226 21.45 2.20 -23.44
N TYR A 227 21.01 3.14 -22.63
CA TYR A 227 21.17 4.58 -22.83
C TYR A 227 21.58 5.24 -21.50
N ASP A 228 22.11 6.46 -21.56
CA ASP A 228 22.31 7.26 -20.36
C ASP A 228 21.00 7.94 -19.98
N SER A 229 20.43 7.55 -18.83
CA SER A 229 19.20 8.14 -18.33
C SER A 229 19.37 9.57 -17.78
N ASN A 230 20.61 10.02 -17.57
CA ASN A 230 20.91 11.40 -17.18
C ASN A 230 21.17 12.31 -18.39
N ASP A 231 21.38 11.72 -19.56
CA ASP A 231 21.61 12.43 -20.82
C ASP A 231 20.43 12.23 -21.78
N VAL A 232 19.25 12.63 -21.30
CA VAL A 232 18.01 12.64 -22.08
C VAL A 232 17.34 14.00 -21.94
N ALA A 233 16.72 14.47 -23.00
CA ALA A 233 15.99 15.73 -23.00
C ALA A 233 14.53 15.53 -23.40
N ARG A 234 13.61 16.12 -22.62
CA ARG A 234 12.23 16.30 -23.04
C ARG A 234 12.18 17.35 -24.14
N VAL A 235 11.76 16.98 -25.32
CA VAL A 235 11.73 17.86 -26.48
C VAL A 235 10.36 17.87 -27.14
N GLU A 236 9.92 19.03 -27.62
CA GLU A 236 8.72 19.16 -28.44
C GLU A 236 9.05 18.70 -29.87
N ILE A 237 8.15 17.90 -30.45
CA ILE A 237 8.29 17.42 -31.82
C ILE A 237 7.87 18.53 -32.77
N PRO A 238 8.75 18.98 -33.69
CA PRO A 238 8.46 20.09 -34.56
C PRO A 238 7.14 19.98 -35.33
N GLY A 239 6.34 21.04 -35.28
CA GLY A 239 5.04 21.09 -35.97
C GLY A 239 3.90 20.36 -35.25
N THR A 240 4.12 19.89 -34.04
CA THR A 240 3.09 19.25 -33.17
C THR A 240 3.09 19.91 -31.80
N LYS A 241 2.13 19.52 -30.96
CA LYS A 241 2.14 19.83 -29.51
C LYS A 241 2.63 18.63 -28.68
N MET A 242 3.13 17.62 -29.35
CA MET A 242 3.58 16.37 -28.74
C MET A 242 5.01 16.53 -28.24
N PHE A 243 5.25 16.00 -27.04
CA PHE A 243 6.59 15.87 -26.49
C PHE A 243 7.09 14.43 -26.64
N GLY A 244 8.39 14.27 -26.64
CA GLY A 244 9.07 12.99 -26.60
C GLY A 244 10.38 13.11 -25.83
N VAL A 245 11.10 12.02 -25.71
CA VAL A 245 12.38 11.92 -25.00
C VAL A 245 13.49 11.69 -25.98
N ARG A 246 14.32 12.70 -26.21
CA ARG A 246 15.52 12.58 -27.04
C ARG A 246 16.61 11.84 -26.30
N LEU A 247 17.17 10.82 -26.93
CA LEU A 247 18.31 10.05 -26.43
C LEU A 247 19.60 10.67 -26.98
N ASP A 248 20.41 11.27 -26.11
CA ASP A 248 21.64 11.94 -26.51
C ASP A 248 22.86 10.99 -26.40
N ASP A 249 22.82 9.97 -25.54
CA ASP A 249 23.85 8.93 -25.46
C ASP A 249 23.24 7.49 -25.41
N VAL A 250 23.35 6.79 -26.55
CA VAL A 250 22.99 5.37 -26.69
C VAL A 250 24.29 4.56 -26.66
N TYR A 251 24.38 3.69 -25.64
CA TYR A 251 25.60 2.89 -25.40
C TYR A 251 25.81 1.82 -26.45
N SER A 252 27.03 1.84 -27.06
CA SER A 252 27.43 0.87 -28.08
C SER A 252 27.32 -0.58 -27.57
N SER A 253 26.89 -1.47 -28.46
CA SER A 253 26.73 -2.90 -28.21
C SER A 253 25.72 -3.24 -27.07
N ARG A 254 24.85 -2.31 -26.74
CA ARG A 254 23.72 -2.53 -25.83
C ARG A 254 22.43 -2.74 -26.62
N PRO A 255 21.35 -3.25 -25.99
CA PRO A 255 20.10 -3.59 -26.66
C PRO A 255 19.55 -2.52 -27.59
N ALA A 256 19.57 -1.25 -27.19
CA ALA A 256 19.10 -0.14 -28.02
C ALA A 256 19.96 0.02 -29.30
N ASP A 257 21.28 0.05 -29.17
CA ASP A 257 22.19 0.13 -30.27
C ASP A 257 22.10 -1.06 -31.23
N ILE A 258 22.06 -2.29 -30.66
CA ILE A 258 21.91 -3.52 -31.46
C ILE A 258 20.59 -3.52 -32.25
N ALA A 259 19.54 -2.93 -31.69
CA ALA A 259 18.25 -2.79 -32.38
C ALA A 259 18.23 -1.67 -33.43
N GLY A 260 19.26 -0.81 -33.47
CA GLY A 260 19.36 0.28 -34.42
C GLY A 260 18.78 1.61 -33.94
N VAL A 261 18.60 1.79 -32.63
CA VAL A 261 18.35 3.10 -32.01
C VAL A 261 19.63 3.95 -32.12
N LYS A 262 19.47 5.23 -32.37
CA LYS A 262 20.60 6.16 -32.62
C LYS A 262 20.54 7.35 -31.67
N ASN A 263 21.69 7.97 -31.43
CA ASN A 263 21.75 9.26 -30.76
C ASN A 263 20.92 10.27 -31.54
N GLY A 264 20.13 11.09 -30.86
CA GLY A 264 19.18 12.03 -31.40
C GLY A 264 17.80 11.48 -31.75
N ASP A 265 17.56 10.17 -31.63
CA ASP A 265 16.21 9.62 -31.73
C ASP A 265 15.34 10.16 -30.60
N ILE A 266 14.10 10.54 -30.91
CA ILE A 266 13.14 11.02 -29.93
C ILE A 266 12.11 9.90 -29.67
N VAL A 267 12.19 9.29 -28.50
CA VAL A 267 11.24 8.24 -28.09
C VAL A 267 9.88 8.86 -27.80
N ILE A 268 8.85 8.35 -28.46
CA ILE A 268 7.46 8.81 -28.29
C ILE A 268 6.52 7.72 -27.77
N GLU A 269 6.91 6.44 -27.91
CA GLU A 269 6.12 5.30 -27.45
C GLU A 269 7.03 4.13 -27.06
N PHE A 270 6.71 3.48 -25.95
CA PHE A 270 7.36 2.27 -25.48
C PHE A 270 6.29 1.19 -25.26
N ASP A 271 6.30 0.16 -26.08
CA ASP A 271 5.36 -0.98 -26.04
C ASP A 271 3.87 -0.55 -26.01
N GLY A 272 3.50 0.40 -26.87
CA GLY A 272 2.13 0.95 -26.98
C GLY A 272 1.81 2.06 -25.97
N ILE A 273 2.73 2.38 -25.06
CA ILE A 273 2.53 3.41 -24.03
C ILE A 273 3.22 4.69 -24.47
N PRO A 274 2.53 5.85 -24.52
CA PRO A 274 3.13 7.13 -24.83
C PRO A 274 4.24 7.50 -23.84
N ILE A 275 5.36 8.01 -24.33
CA ILE A 275 6.49 8.49 -23.52
C ILE A 275 6.60 10.00 -23.73
N ARG A 276 6.54 10.76 -22.60
CA ARG A 276 6.59 12.23 -22.60
C ARG A 276 7.63 12.80 -21.65
N THR A 277 8.19 11.96 -20.76
CA THR A 277 9.25 12.33 -19.81
C THR A 277 10.34 11.27 -19.77
N GLY A 278 11.57 11.67 -19.39
CA GLY A 278 12.70 10.75 -19.21
C GLY A 278 12.45 9.74 -18.09
N GLU A 279 11.83 10.18 -17.01
CA GLU A 279 11.47 9.37 -15.85
C GLU A 279 10.46 8.29 -16.23
N GLU A 280 9.44 8.61 -17.07
CA GLU A 280 8.50 7.61 -17.58
C GLU A 280 9.23 6.54 -18.40
N LEU A 281 10.12 6.96 -19.31
CA LEU A 281 10.94 6.00 -20.08
C LEU A 281 11.78 5.11 -19.16
N LEU A 282 12.47 5.71 -18.18
CA LEU A 282 13.31 4.99 -17.22
C LEU A 282 12.47 3.98 -16.42
N MET A 283 11.30 4.39 -15.97
CA MET A 283 10.39 3.52 -15.20
C MET A 283 9.87 2.37 -16.06
N ARG A 284 9.48 2.61 -17.32
CA ARG A 284 9.02 1.55 -18.24
C ARG A 284 10.13 0.55 -18.54
N VAL A 285 11.35 1.02 -18.80
CA VAL A 285 12.53 0.14 -19.01
C VAL A 285 12.80 -0.70 -17.75
N ASN A 286 12.93 -0.07 -16.58
CA ASN A 286 13.27 -0.76 -15.35
C ASN A 286 12.23 -1.83 -14.95
N ARG A 287 10.98 -1.68 -15.39
CA ARG A 287 9.87 -2.56 -15.03
C ARG A 287 9.48 -3.55 -16.11
N ALA A 288 10.02 -3.40 -17.31
CA ALA A 288 9.89 -4.39 -18.36
C ALA A 288 10.58 -5.71 -17.94
N GLU A 289 10.14 -6.80 -18.54
CA GLU A 289 10.76 -8.11 -18.30
C GLU A 289 12.12 -8.19 -19.01
N PRO A 290 13.19 -8.60 -18.32
CA PRO A 290 14.46 -8.87 -18.97
C PRO A 290 14.29 -9.87 -20.14
N TYR A 291 14.99 -9.63 -21.21
CA TYR A 291 14.98 -10.44 -22.44
C TYR A 291 13.66 -10.40 -23.24
N SER A 292 12.64 -9.67 -22.81
CA SER A 292 11.44 -9.43 -23.63
C SER A 292 11.79 -8.59 -24.85
N THR A 293 10.97 -8.70 -25.89
CA THR A 293 11.04 -7.81 -27.05
C THR A 293 9.91 -6.80 -26.95
N ILE A 294 10.26 -5.52 -26.90
CA ILE A 294 9.31 -4.40 -26.86
C ILE A 294 9.31 -3.68 -28.21
N LYS A 295 8.21 -3.04 -28.52
CA LYS A 295 8.11 -2.14 -29.66
C LYS A 295 8.41 -0.71 -29.22
N LEU A 296 9.54 -0.17 -29.65
CA LEU A 296 9.89 1.23 -29.47
C LEU A 296 9.44 2.02 -30.69
N VAL A 297 8.82 3.19 -30.47
CA VAL A 297 8.52 4.13 -31.55
C VAL A 297 9.29 5.41 -31.31
N VAL A 298 10.06 5.81 -32.30
CA VAL A 298 10.87 7.02 -32.26
C VAL A 298 10.60 7.95 -33.43
N MET A 299 10.82 9.25 -33.22
CA MET A 299 10.96 10.21 -34.30
C MET A 299 12.43 10.34 -34.61
N ARG A 300 12.80 10.09 -35.88
CA ARG A 300 14.16 10.27 -36.44
C ARG A 300 14.10 11.36 -37.49
N GLY A 301 14.39 12.58 -37.07
CA GLY A 301 14.05 13.74 -37.88
C GLY A 301 12.54 13.84 -38.10
N PRO A 302 12.03 13.93 -39.35
CA PRO A 302 10.60 13.99 -39.61
C PRO A 302 9.93 12.60 -39.65
N GLU A 303 10.69 11.52 -39.65
CA GLU A 303 10.18 10.17 -39.84
C GLU A 303 9.82 9.47 -38.52
N LYS A 304 8.64 8.84 -38.46
CA LYS A 304 8.26 7.95 -37.41
C LYS A 304 8.77 6.54 -37.69
N VAL A 305 9.63 6.00 -36.81
CA VAL A 305 10.26 4.68 -36.98
C VAL A 305 9.85 3.77 -35.86
N GLU A 306 9.41 2.55 -36.20
CA GLU A 306 9.15 1.48 -35.24
C GLU A 306 10.35 0.54 -35.17
N ILE A 307 10.86 0.31 -33.96
CA ILE A 307 12.07 -0.48 -33.73
C ILE A 307 11.73 -1.59 -32.70
N PRO A 308 11.79 -2.88 -33.08
CA PRO A 308 11.70 -3.96 -32.12
C PRO A 308 13.01 -4.06 -31.35
N VAL A 309 12.96 -3.87 -30.04
CA VAL A 309 14.14 -3.92 -29.16
C VAL A 309 14.02 -5.12 -28.23
N LYS A 310 14.99 -6.05 -28.34
CA LYS A 310 15.13 -7.13 -27.36
C LYS A 310 15.92 -6.60 -26.16
N LEU A 311 15.25 -6.43 -25.03
CA LEU A 311 15.86 -5.93 -23.81
C LEU A 311 16.93 -6.89 -23.27
N GLY A 312 17.94 -6.34 -22.62
CA GLY A 312 18.94 -7.09 -21.87
C GLY A 312 18.53 -7.27 -20.40
N ARG A 313 19.49 -7.72 -19.59
CA ARG A 313 19.40 -7.81 -18.14
C ARG A 313 20.51 -6.98 -17.51
N ARG A 314 20.15 -6.25 -16.46
CA ARG A 314 21.09 -5.47 -15.64
C ARG A 314 21.56 -6.26 -14.44
#